data_1017bf32c6f560c0105882bc864a9e0f
#
_entry.id   1017bf32c6f560c0105882bc864a9e0f
#
_cell.length_a   1.000
_cell.length_b   1.000
_cell.length_c   1.000
_cell.angle_alpha   90.00
_cell.angle_beta   90.00
_cell.angle_gamma   90.00
#
_symmetry.space_group_name_H-M   'P 1'
#
loop_
_entity.id
_entity.type
_entity.pdbx_description
1 polymer ?
#
loop_
_entity_poly.entity_id
_entity_poly.type
_entity_poly.pdbx_seq_one_letter_code
_entity_poly.pdbx_strand_id
1 'polypeptide(L)'
;MARITAGVTTSHVPAISAALDNGKAQDAYWAPMFAGYEFSRRWMSQQKPDVIILVYNDHATAFSLDLVPTFAIGCAEQFPPADEGWGPRPVPVVQGHAELACHIAQSVIQQDFDLTIVNRMDVDHGLTVPLSLLFGQVSAWPARVIPVPVNVVLYPPPSGRRCYELGKALRRAVDSFDGELNVQVWGTGGMSHQLQGPRAGLINQAWDQRFIERLINEPEALSRMPHIEYVREAGSEGIELVMWLFMRGALNDRVRTVHRFYHVPASNTAVGHLILENEP
;
A
#
# COMPACT_ATOMS: atom_id res chain seq x y z
N MET A 1 3.61 -2.05 24.64
CA MET A 1 2.69 -2.69 23.69
C MET A 1 2.89 -2.10 22.32
N ALA A 2 2.82 -2.91 21.28
CA ALA A 2 2.85 -2.44 19.91
C ALA A 2 1.69 -1.49 19.64
N ARG A 3 1.88 -0.48 18.80
CA ARG A 3 0.83 0.47 18.45
C ARG A 3 0.98 0.97 17.03
N ILE A 4 -0.14 1.16 16.36
CA ILE A 4 -0.16 1.81 15.05
C ILE A 4 -0.17 3.33 15.29
N THR A 5 0.87 4.00 14.79
CA THR A 5 1.06 5.45 14.99
C THR A 5 0.60 6.26 13.78
N ALA A 6 0.74 5.72 12.57
CA ALA A 6 0.41 6.42 11.35
C ALA A 6 0.00 5.47 10.23
N GLY A 7 -0.74 6.02 9.28
CA GLY A 7 -1.05 5.41 7.99
C GLY A 7 -0.49 6.23 6.84
N VAL A 8 0.00 5.55 5.83
CA VAL A 8 0.52 6.17 4.60
C VAL A 8 -0.19 5.56 3.40
N THR A 9 -0.60 6.40 2.46
CA THR A 9 -1.00 5.91 1.13
C THR A 9 -0.06 6.42 0.06
N THR A 10 0.18 5.62 -0.96
CA THR A 10 1.01 6.04 -2.09
C THR A 10 0.79 5.15 -3.30
N SER A 11 1.10 5.68 -4.48
CA SER A 11 1.17 4.90 -5.72
C SER A 11 2.36 3.96 -5.74
N HIS A 12 2.25 2.89 -6.56
CA HIS A 12 3.34 1.93 -6.80
C HIS A 12 3.62 1.72 -8.30
N VAL A 13 3.38 2.73 -9.13
CA VAL A 13 3.55 2.65 -10.59
C VAL A 13 4.96 2.17 -10.98
N PRO A 14 5.10 1.12 -11.82
CA PRO A 14 6.42 0.57 -12.20
C PRO A 14 7.34 1.59 -12.87
N ALA A 15 6.78 2.54 -13.64
CA ALA A 15 7.57 3.60 -14.27
C ALA A 15 8.29 4.51 -13.26
N ILE A 16 7.76 4.64 -12.04
CA ILE A 16 8.42 5.39 -10.95
C ILE A 16 9.70 4.68 -10.53
N SER A 17 9.64 3.35 -10.37
CA SER A 17 10.85 2.59 -10.03
C SER A 17 11.89 2.67 -11.15
N ALA A 18 11.47 2.52 -12.40
CA ALA A 18 12.36 2.66 -13.53
C ALA A 18 13.05 4.03 -13.59
N ALA A 19 12.33 5.10 -13.26
CA ALA A 19 12.90 6.45 -13.17
C ALA A 19 13.93 6.57 -12.04
N LEU A 20 13.64 6.01 -10.85
CA LEU A 20 14.59 5.98 -9.73
C LEU A 20 15.83 5.17 -10.06
N ASP A 21 15.64 3.94 -10.52
CA ASP A 21 16.73 2.97 -10.74
C ASP A 21 17.67 3.40 -11.88
N ASN A 22 17.18 4.21 -12.83
CA ASN A 22 17.97 4.80 -13.93
C ASN A 22 18.41 6.27 -13.67
N GLY A 23 18.31 6.76 -12.45
CA GLY A 23 18.78 8.11 -12.08
C GLY A 23 18.01 9.27 -12.72
N LYS A 24 16.76 9.06 -13.17
CA LYS A 24 15.93 10.04 -13.88
C LYS A 24 15.07 10.91 -12.97
N ALA A 25 15.27 10.84 -11.65
CA ALA A 25 14.45 11.58 -10.69
C ALA A 25 14.47 13.11 -10.89
N GLN A 26 15.53 13.64 -11.53
CA GLN A 26 15.68 15.08 -11.82
C GLN A 26 15.26 15.46 -13.24
N ASP A 27 14.86 14.51 -14.08
CA ASP A 27 14.33 14.83 -15.42
C ASP A 27 13.05 15.68 -15.28
N ALA A 28 12.85 16.62 -16.21
CA ALA A 28 11.75 17.59 -16.15
C ALA A 28 10.36 16.94 -15.98
N TYR A 29 10.17 15.76 -16.52
CA TYR A 29 8.92 14.98 -16.36
C TYR A 29 8.74 14.43 -14.95
N TRP A 30 9.82 13.92 -14.31
CA TRP A 30 9.76 13.22 -13.04
C TRP A 30 10.00 14.11 -11.82
N ALA A 31 10.79 15.19 -11.97
CA ALA A 31 11.18 16.04 -10.85
C ALA A 31 10.00 16.57 -10.02
N PRO A 32 8.88 17.05 -10.60
CA PRO A 32 7.75 17.51 -9.81
C PRO A 32 7.11 16.41 -8.97
N MET A 33 7.04 15.17 -9.49
CA MET A 33 6.51 14.03 -8.78
C MET A 33 7.40 13.67 -7.58
N PHE A 34 8.72 13.57 -7.78
CA PHE A 34 9.65 13.23 -6.68
C PHE A 34 9.79 14.34 -5.64
N ALA A 35 9.67 15.63 -6.05
CA ALA A 35 9.64 16.76 -5.12
C ALA A 35 8.45 16.65 -4.13
N GLY A 36 7.31 16.12 -4.58
CA GLY A 36 6.15 15.88 -3.71
C GLY A 36 6.40 14.91 -2.56
N TYR A 37 7.43 14.06 -2.67
CA TYR A 37 7.81 13.09 -1.61
C TYR A 37 8.93 13.59 -0.69
N GLU A 38 9.51 14.76 -0.92
CA GLU A 38 10.60 15.28 -0.06
C GLU A 38 10.17 15.49 1.39
N PHE A 39 8.96 16.02 1.59
CA PHE A 39 8.39 16.15 2.93
C PHE A 39 8.31 14.78 3.61
N SER A 40 7.78 13.80 2.91
CA SER A 40 7.54 12.46 3.44
C SER A 40 8.82 11.72 3.80
N ARG A 41 9.88 11.89 3.01
CA ARG A 41 11.22 11.35 3.33
C ARG A 41 11.79 11.96 4.62
N ARG A 42 11.64 13.29 4.80
CA ARG A 42 12.06 13.94 6.05
C ARG A 42 11.22 13.47 7.23
N TRP A 43 9.91 13.37 7.06
CA TRP A 43 9.01 12.87 8.09
C TRP A 43 9.37 11.43 8.47
N MET A 44 9.59 10.53 7.51
CA MET A 44 10.00 9.14 7.76
C MET A 44 11.31 9.05 8.55
N SER A 45 12.30 9.89 8.24
CA SER A 45 13.56 9.91 8.97
C SER A 45 13.43 10.31 10.45
N GLN A 46 12.35 11.00 10.80
CA GLN A 46 11.99 11.38 12.16
C GLN A 46 11.15 10.33 12.88
N GLN A 47 10.20 9.72 12.17
CA GLN A 47 9.25 8.73 12.73
C GLN A 47 9.90 7.41 13.10
N LYS A 48 10.84 6.94 12.27
CA LYS A 48 11.62 5.71 12.47
C LYS A 48 10.75 4.53 12.94
N PRO A 49 9.76 4.10 12.14
CA PRO A 49 8.94 2.95 12.51
C PRO A 49 9.80 1.70 12.66
N ASP A 50 9.48 0.87 13.63
CA ASP A 50 10.10 -0.45 13.79
C ASP A 50 9.59 -1.41 12.72
N VAL A 51 8.26 -1.34 12.44
CA VAL A 51 7.58 -2.21 11.48
C VAL A 51 6.62 -1.40 10.60
N ILE A 52 6.64 -1.71 9.32
CA ILE A 52 5.66 -1.25 8.33
C ILE A 52 4.83 -2.45 7.88
N ILE A 53 3.53 -2.40 8.08
CA ILE A 53 2.59 -3.33 7.48
C ILE A 53 2.16 -2.74 6.15
N LEU A 54 2.64 -3.31 5.04
CA LEU A 54 2.46 -2.77 3.71
C LEU A 54 1.42 -3.56 2.93
N VAL A 55 0.27 -2.93 2.70
CA VAL A 55 -0.87 -3.49 1.97
C VAL A 55 -0.76 -3.12 0.51
N TYR A 56 -0.63 -4.13 -0.36
CA TYR A 56 -0.38 -3.96 -1.79
C TYR A 56 -1.04 -5.08 -2.60
N ASN A 57 -1.12 -4.95 -3.90
CA ASN A 57 -1.43 -6.06 -4.79
C ASN A 57 -0.15 -6.63 -5.38
N ASP A 58 -0.08 -7.94 -5.43
CA ASP A 58 0.92 -8.67 -6.21
C ASP A 58 0.51 -8.67 -7.69
N HIS A 59 1.47 -8.46 -8.58
CA HIS A 59 1.25 -8.38 -10.02
C HIS A 59 1.59 -9.70 -10.73
N ALA A 60 1.10 -10.81 -10.18
CA ALA A 60 1.30 -12.17 -10.67
C ALA A 60 2.76 -12.65 -10.58
N THR A 61 3.46 -12.23 -9.54
CA THR A 61 4.82 -12.70 -9.22
C THR A 61 4.82 -13.78 -8.13
N ALA A 62 4.23 -13.51 -6.98
CA ALA A 62 4.07 -14.47 -5.90
C ALA A 62 2.81 -15.33 -6.06
N PHE A 63 1.76 -14.80 -6.68
CA PHE A 63 0.47 -15.47 -6.91
C PHE A 63 0.13 -15.49 -8.38
N SER A 64 -0.47 -16.59 -8.83
CA SER A 64 -0.89 -16.81 -10.22
C SER A 64 -2.33 -17.33 -10.27
N LEU A 65 -2.83 -17.65 -11.47
CA LEU A 65 -4.14 -18.29 -11.63
C LEU A 65 -4.24 -19.66 -10.96
N ASP A 66 -3.11 -20.29 -10.61
CA ASP A 66 -3.09 -21.55 -9.87
C ASP A 66 -3.45 -21.38 -8.39
N LEU A 67 -3.20 -20.19 -7.84
CA LEU A 67 -3.49 -19.85 -6.46
C LEU A 67 -3.81 -18.34 -6.34
N VAL A 68 -5.06 -18.01 -6.09
CA VAL A 68 -5.56 -16.63 -6.00
C VAL A 68 -6.09 -16.35 -4.57
N PRO A 69 -5.22 -16.02 -3.60
CA PRO A 69 -5.68 -15.67 -2.27
C PRO A 69 -6.35 -14.28 -2.29
N THR A 70 -7.55 -14.16 -1.71
CA THR A 70 -8.20 -12.84 -1.56
C THR A 70 -7.37 -11.89 -0.70
N PHE A 71 -6.85 -12.41 0.41
CA PHE A 71 -5.93 -11.75 1.34
C PHE A 71 -4.81 -12.70 1.72
N ALA A 72 -3.60 -12.17 1.78
CA ALA A 72 -2.46 -12.94 2.26
C ALA A 72 -1.61 -12.09 3.23
N ILE A 73 -0.76 -12.74 4.00
CA ILE A 73 0.22 -12.11 4.87
C ILE A 73 1.54 -12.87 4.80
N GLY A 74 2.63 -12.15 4.59
CA GLY A 74 3.98 -12.71 4.61
C GLY A 74 4.47 -12.90 6.04
N CYS A 75 4.73 -14.15 6.42
CA CYS A 75 5.20 -14.57 7.76
C CYS A 75 6.68 -15.02 7.75
N ALA A 76 7.46 -14.62 6.74
CA ALA A 76 8.88 -14.94 6.64
C ALA A 76 9.77 -13.85 7.25
N GLU A 77 11.01 -14.21 7.53
CA GLU A 77 12.04 -13.26 7.98
C GLU A 77 12.59 -12.38 6.85
N GLN A 78 12.44 -12.82 5.60
CA GLN A 78 12.99 -12.12 4.44
C GLN A 78 12.09 -12.29 3.22
N PHE A 79 12.03 -11.23 2.38
CA PHE A 79 11.31 -11.21 1.12
C PHE A 79 12.23 -10.60 0.04
N PRO A 80 12.79 -11.43 -0.86
CA PRO A 80 13.60 -10.95 -1.97
C PRO A 80 12.77 -10.15 -2.97
N PRO A 81 13.37 -9.18 -3.69
CA PRO A 81 12.72 -8.56 -4.84
C PRO A 81 12.41 -9.58 -5.94
N ALA A 82 11.19 -9.55 -6.46
CA ALA A 82 10.74 -10.43 -7.53
C ALA A 82 11.39 -10.10 -8.88
N ASP A 83 11.55 -11.12 -9.74
CA ASP A 83 11.81 -10.93 -11.15
C ASP A 83 10.48 -10.75 -11.88
N GLU A 84 10.26 -9.57 -12.41
CA GLU A 84 9.06 -9.19 -13.16
C GLU A 84 9.24 -9.29 -14.68
N GLY A 85 10.20 -10.14 -15.13
CA GLY A 85 10.47 -10.43 -16.54
C GLY A 85 11.70 -9.74 -17.12
N TRP A 86 12.38 -8.88 -16.34
CA TRP A 86 13.62 -8.18 -16.72
C TRP A 86 14.67 -8.19 -15.61
N GLY A 87 14.59 -9.17 -14.74
CA GLY A 87 15.41 -9.30 -13.55
C GLY A 87 14.84 -8.56 -12.34
N PRO A 88 15.26 -8.98 -11.13
CA PRO A 88 14.82 -8.31 -9.90
C PRO A 88 15.35 -6.87 -9.82
N ARG A 89 14.56 -5.97 -9.25
CA ARG A 89 15.00 -4.59 -9.00
C ARG A 89 16.27 -4.56 -8.14
N PRO A 90 17.19 -3.61 -8.39
CA PRO A 90 18.43 -3.46 -7.61
C PRO A 90 18.14 -2.75 -6.25
N VAL A 91 17.29 -3.35 -5.44
CA VAL A 91 16.89 -2.84 -4.12
C VAL A 91 17.20 -3.88 -3.03
N PRO A 92 17.38 -3.49 -1.77
CA PRO A 92 17.68 -4.43 -0.70
C PRO A 92 16.58 -5.47 -0.51
N VAL A 93 16.97 -6.67 -0.05
CA VAL A 93 16.03 -7.68 0.46
C VAL A 93 15.25 -7.08 1.62
N VAL A 94 13.94 -7.25 1.59
CA VAL A 94 13.06 -6.77 2.65
C VAL A 94 13.19 -7.67 3.87
N GLN A 95 13.48 -7.09 5.02
CA GLN A 95 13.51 -7.82 6.29
C GLN A 95 12.10 -7.86 6.87
N GLY A 96 11.59 -9.05 7.11
CA GLY A 96 10.27 -9.27 7.73
C GLY A 96 10.30 -9.16 9.25
N HIS A 97 9.10 -9.26 9.84
CA HIS A 97 8.90 -9.42 11.27
C HIS A 97 7.97 -10.62 11.49
N ALA A 98 8.52 -11.82 11.37
CA ALA A 98 7.73 -13.07 11.36
C ALA A 98 6.88 -13.24 12.61
N GLU A 99 7.38 -12.91 13.79
CA GLU A 99 6.66 -13.05 15.07
C GLU A 99 5.37 -12.20 15.07
N LEU A 100 5.46 -10.90 14.77
CA LEU A 100 4.28 -10.04 14.68
C LEU A 100 3.36 -10.47 13.54
N ALA A 101 3.91 -10.86 12.38
CA ALA A 101 3.11 -11.32 11.24
C ALA A 101 2.29 -12.58 11.57
N CYS A 102 2.90 -13.56 12.23
CA CYS A 102 2.21 -14.78 12.70
C CYS A 102 1.15 -14.46 13.76
N HIS A 103 1.43 -13.55 14.71
CA HIS A 103 0.46 -13.09 15.70
C HIS A 103 -0.74 -12.41 15.03
N ILE A 104 -0.49 -11.52 14.06
CA ILE A 104 -1.55 -10.87 13.26
C ILE A 104 -2.37 -11.92 12.52
N ALA A 105 -1.72 -12.86 11.83
CA ALA A 105 -2.41 -13.90 11.07
C ALA A 105 -3.35 -14.72 11.97
N GLN A 106 -2.84 -15.20 13.10
CA GLN A 106 -3.63 -15.97 14.06
C GLN A 106 -4.81 -15.16 14.61
N SER A 107 -4.56 -13.92 15.04
CA SER A 107 -5.60 -13.06 15.61
C SER A 107 -6.68 -12.71 14.59
N VAL A 108 -6.30 -12.40 13.34
CA VAL A 108 -7.23 -12.04 12.28
C VAL A 108 -8.10 -13.23 11.84
N ILE A 109 -7.51 -14.43 11.74
CA ILE A 109 -8.26 -15.66 11.44
C ILE A 109 -9.29 -15.95 12.54
N GLN A 110 -8.94 -15.73 13.80
CA GLN A 110 -9.88 -15.88 14.94
C GLN A 110 -10.96 -14.78 14.98
N GLN A 111 -10.84 -13.75 14.17
CA GLN A 111 -11.84 -12.69 13.98
C GLN A 111 -12.66 -12.87 12.68
N ASP A 112 -12.82 -14.11 12.23
CA ASP A 112 -13.63 -14.52 11.07
C ASP A 112 -13.15 -13.99 9.70
N PHE A 113 -11.83 -13.73 9.56
CA PHE A 113 -11.23 -13.42 8.27
C PHE A 113 -10.41 -14.59 7.75
N ASP A 114 -10.70 -15.03 6.53
CA ASP A 114 -9.83 -15.95 5.80
C ASP A 114 -8.58 -15.20 5.32
N LEU A 115 -7.42 -15.57 5.84
CA LEU A 115 -6.12 -14.99 5.54
C LEU A 115 -5.13 -16.08 5.18
N THR A 116 -4.55 -16.00 3.98
CA THR A 116 -3.52 -16.95 3.54
C THR A 116 -2.18 -16.61 4.19
N ILE A 117 -1.61 -17.56 4.93
CA ILE A 117 -0.27 -17.41 5.53
C ILE A 117 0.77 -17.81 4.48
N VAL A 118 1.74 -16.91 4.22
CA VAL A 118 2.78 -17.12 3.21
C VAL A 118 4.14 -17.10 3.88
N ASN A 119 4.78 -18.28 3.96
CA ASN A 119 6.08 -18.42 4.59
C ASN A 119 7.27 -18.22 3.61
N ARG A 120 7.00 -18.01 2.33
CA ARG A 120 7.99 -17.73 1.31
C ARG A 120 7.32 -17.06 0.11
N MET A 121 7.77 -15.88 -0.25
CA MET A 121 7.40 -15.19 -1.49
C MET A 121 8.45 -14.14 -1.83
N ASP A 122 8.58 -13.83 -3.10
CA ASP A 122 9.27 -12.67 -3.58
C ASP A 122 8.28 -11.48 -3.66
N VAL A 123 8.78 -10.24 -3.60
CA VAL A 123 7.95 -9.04 -3.57
C VAL A 123 8.25 -8.14 -4.77
N ASP A 124 7.21 -7.73 -5.46
CA ASP A 124 7.28 -6.96 -6.69
C ASP A 124 7.33 -5.43 -6.47
N HIS A 125 7.14 -4.67 -7.57
CA HIS A 125 7.09 -3.21 -7.52
C HIS A 125 5.95 -2.67 -6.64
N GLY A 126 4.85 -3.40 -6.47
CA GLY A 126 3.74 -3.03 -5.60
C GLY A 126 4.19 -2.75 -4.17
N LEU A 127 5.21 -3.47 -3.71
CA LEU A 127 5.81 -3.28 -2.39
C LEU A 127 7.08 -2.41 -2.46
N THR A 128 7.95 -2.63 -3.43
CA THR A 128 9.29 -2.01 -3.44
C THR A 128 9.28 -0.55 -3.89
N VAL A 129 8.32 -0.12 -4.74
CA VAL A 129 8.18 1.29 -5.14
C VAL A 129 7.80 2.20 -3.98
N PRO A 130 6.77 1.87 -3.17
CA PRO A 130 6.44 2.64 -1.96
C PRO A 130 7.62 2.84 -1.01
N LEU A 131 8.39 1.78 -0.76
CA LEU A 131 9.59 1.86 0.07
C LEU A 131 10.63 2.82 -0.54
N SER A 132 10.88 2.72 -1.85
CA SER A 132 11.82 3.60 -2.54
C SER A 132 11.36 5.06 -2.56
N LEU A 133 10.05 5.33 -2.64
CA LEU A 133 9.51 6.68 -2.60
C LEU A 133 9.75 7.35 -1.26
N LEU A 134 9.58 6.63 -0.15
CA LEU A 134 9.65 7.17 1.20
C LEU A 134 11.03 7.07 1.85
N PHE A 135 11.84 6.08 1.49
CA PHE A 135 13.19 5.92 2.02
C PHE A 135 14.30 6.32 1.04
N GLY A 136 13.96 6.49 -0.25
CA GLY A 136 14.95 6.72 -1.30
C GLY A 136 15.71 5.44 -1.69
N GLN A 137 16.86 5.62 -2.32
CA GLN A 137 17.78 4.54 -2.67
C GLN A 137 18.71 4.27 -1.49
N VAL A 138 18.50 3.18 -0.79
CA VAL A 138 19.21 2.79 0.42
C VAL A 138 19.90 1.43 0.24
N SER A 139 20.94 1.16 1.02
CA SER A 139 21.63 -0.15 1.04
C SER A 139 20.92 -1.19 1.91
N ALA A 140 20.04 -0.75 2.82
CA ALA A 140 19.17 -1.57 3.64
C ALA A 140 17.91 -0.75 4.00
N TRP A 141 16.76 -1.40 4.02
CA TRP A 141 15.52 -0.74 4.44
C TRP A 141 15.58 -0.40 5.93
N PRO A 142 15.23 0.85 6.34
CA PRO A 142 15.36 1.29 7.73
C PRO A 142 14.35 0.65 8.70
N ALA A 143 13.32 -0.02 8.19
CA ALA A 143 12.27 -0.67 8.98
C ALA A 143 12.09 -2.12 8.52
N ARG A 144 11.57 -2.98 9.38
CA ARG A 144 11.05 -4.28 9.00
C ARG A 144 9.71 -4.11 8.29
N VAL A 145 9.38 -4.99 7.35
CA VAL A 145 8.15 -4.89 6.57
C VAL A 145 7.39 -6.22 6.63
N ILE A 146 6.09 -6.13 6.93
CA ILE A 146 5.16 -7.25 6.81
C ILE A 146 4.34 -7.03 5.54
N PRO A 147 4.58 -7.83 4.47
CA PRO A 147 3.80 -7.75 3.25
C PRO A 147 2.37 -8.27 3.48
N VAL A 148 1.38 -7.51 3.04
CA VAL A 148 -0.03 -7.93 3.07
C VAL A 148 -0.62 -7.81 1.67
N PRO A 149 -0.46 -8.83 0.83
CA PRO A 149 -1.07 -8.86 -0.50
C PRO A 149 -2.59 -8.91 -0.44
N VAL A 150 -3.23 -8.05 -1.25
CA VAL A 150 -4.68 -8.02 -1.48
C VAL A 150 -4.93 -8.26 -2.97
N ASN A 151 -5.73 -9.27 -3.29
CA ASN A 151 -6.02 -9.55 -4.69
C ASN A 151 -6.97 -8.51 -5.29
N VAL A 152 -6.45 -7.63 -6.13
CA VAL A 152 -7.22 -6.69 -6.93
C VAL A 152 -6.94 -6.82 -8.44
N VAL A 153 -5.91 -7.57 -8.80
CA VAL A 153 -5.52 -7.82 -10.20
C VAL A 153 -6.34 -8.96 -10.81
N LEU A 154 -6.52 -10.05 -10.06
CA LEU A 154 -7.27 -11.22 -10.51
C LEU A 154 -8.70 -11.16 -9.99
N TYR A 155 -9.68 -11.41 -10.87
CA TYR A 155 -11.10 -11.43 -10.47
C TYR A 155 -11.43 -12.69 -9.64
N PRO A 156 -12.23 -12.59 -8.56
CA PRO A 156 -12.90 -11.40 -8.02
C PRO A 156 -12.08 -10.66 -6.94
N PRO A 157 -12.00 -9.31 -7.02
CA PRO A 157 -11.38 -8.53 -5.95
C PRO A 157 -12.28 -8.46 -4.71
N PRO A 158 -11.73 -8.24 -3.50
CA PRO A 158 -12.52 -8.00 -2.30
C PRO A 158 -13.21 -6.64 -2.35
N SER A 159 -14.33 -6.49 -1.65
CA SER A 159 -14.99 -5.20 -1.51
C SER A 159 -14.20 -4.24 -0.61
N GLY A 160 -14.36 -2.92 -0.82
CA GLY A 160 -13.79 -1.90 0.05
C GLY A 160 -14.18 -2.08 1.51
N ARG A 161 -15.43 -2.55 1.78
CA ARG A 161 -15.88 -2.86 3.13
C ARG A 161 -15.07 -3.98 3.77
N ARG A 162 -14.81 -5.09 3.06
CA ARG A 162 -13.98 -6.17 3.59
C ARG A 162 -12.56 -5.71 3.89
N CYS A 163 -11.97 -4.88 3.02
CA CYS A 163 -10.65 -4.31 3.26
C CYS A 163 -10.64 -3.40 4.49
N TYR A 164 -11.62 -2.52 4.65
CA TYR A 164 -11.74 -1.61 5.80
C TYR A 164 -11.91 -2.37 7.11
N GLU A 165 -12.78 -3.38 7.17
CA GLU A 165 -12.98 -4.22 8.36
C GLU A 165 -11.76 -5.09 8.68
N LEU A 166 -11.05 -5.59 7.66
CA LEU A 166 -9.79 -6.30 7.87
C LEU A 166 -8.71 -5.38 8.47
N GLY A 167 -8.68 -4.10 8.06
CA GLY A 167 -7.82 -3.09 8.69
C GLY A 167 -8.12 -2.93 10.18
N LYS A 168 -9.40 -2.88 10.57
CA LYS A 168 -9.80 -2.82 11.99
C LYS A 168 -9.39 -4.09 12.76
N ALA A 169 -9.53 -5.26 12.15
CA ALA A 169 -9.10 -6.53 12.75
C ALA A 169 -7.58 -6.56 12.95
N LEU A 170 -6.83 -6.09 11.95
CA LEU A 170 -5.37 -5.96 12.03
C LEU A 170 -4.95 -5.00 13.16
N ARG A 171 -5.62 -3.87 13.33
CA ARG A 171 -5.33 -2.97 14.45
C ARG A 171 -5.46 -3.67 15.80
N ARG A 172 -6.59 -4.36 16.02
CA ARG A 172 -6.79 -5.12 17.27
C ARG A 172 -5.70 -6.17 17.49
N ALA A 173 -5.25 -6.81 16.41
CA ALA A 173 -4.15 -7.75 16.47
C ALA A 173 -2.82 -7.10 16.88
N VAL A 174 -2.48 -5.94 16.27
CA VAL A 174 -1.28 -5.18 16.65
C VAL A 174 -1.34 -4.72 18.11
N ASP A 175 -2.49 -4.16 18.54
CA ASP A 175 -2.68 -3.66 19.91
C ASP A 175 -2.57 -4.78 20.96
N SER A 176 -2.85 -6.04 20.59
CA SER A 176 -2.74 -7.21 21.47
C SER A 176 -1.35 -7.86 21.48
N PHE A 177 -0.41 -7.41 20.66
CA PHE A 177 0.95 -7.95 20.60
C PHE A 177 1.78 -7.53 21.82
N ASP A 178 2.41 -8.51 22.47
CA ASP A 178 3.26 -8.27 23.63
C ASP A 178 4.68 -7.85 23.19
N GLY A 179 4.83 -6.59 22.87
CA GLY A 179 6.11 -5.98 22.46
C GLY A 179 5.94 -4.48 22.30
N GLU A 180 6.98 -3.70 22.54
CA GLU A 180 6.98 -2.25 22.28
C GLU A 180 7.44 -2.00 20.84
N LEU A 181 6.49 -1.72 19.93
CA LEU A 181 6.77 -1.46 18.52
C LEU A 181 6.01 -0.22 18.04
N ASN A 182 6.74 0.63 17.32
CA ASN A 182 6.16 1.70 16.52
C ASN A 182 5.79 1.13 15.15
N VAL A 183 4.50 0.92 14.91
CA VAL A 183 3.99 0.30 13.68
C VAL A 183 3.33 1.35 12.80
N GLN A 184 3.59 1.28 11.50
CA GLN A 184 2.85 2.02 10.49
C GLN A 184 2.10 1.05 9.57
N VAL A 185 0.94 1.47 9.06
CA VAL A 185 0.20 0.72 8.04
C VAL A 185 0.17 1.52 6.76
N TRP A 186 0.69 0.94 5.68
CA TRP A 186 0.72 1.58 4.38
C TRP A 186 -0.26 0.90 3.42
N GLY A 187 -1.07 1.70 2.70
CA GLY A 187 -1.95 1.21 1.64
C GLY A 187 -1.47 1.75 0.30
N THR A 188 -1.24 0.87 -0.67
CA THR A 188 -0.69 1.26 -1.97
C THR A 188 -1.74 1.20 -3.08
N GLY A 189 -1.41 1.69 -4.24
CA GLY A 189 -2.26 1.69 -5.42
C GLY A 189 -2.34 3.08 -6.08
N GLY A 190 -2.52 3.08 -7.39
CA GLY A 190 -2.77 4.30 -8.16
C GLY A 190 -4.15 4.89 -7.84
N MET A 191 -4.28 6.22 -8.04
CA MET A 191 -5.58 6.86 -8.08
C MET A 191 -6.29 6.50 -9.41
N SER A 192 -7.06 7.40 -10.01
CA SER A 192 -7.69 7.07 -11.29
C SER A 192 -6.66 6.71 -12.36
N HIS A 193 -6.84 5.56 -12.97
CA HIS A 193 -6.07 5.10 -14.12
C HIS A 193 -6.75 3.94 -14.83
N GLN A 194 -6.48 3.83 -16.13
CA GLN A 194 -6.86 2.70 -16.95
C GLN A 194 -5.75 2.44 -17.97
N LEU A 195 -5.20 1.23 -17.94
CA LEU A 195 -4.03 0.90 -18.74
C LEU A 195 -4.39 0.49 -20.16
N GLN A 196 -5.57 -0.11 -20.36
CA GLN A 196 -5.97 -0.71 -21.63
C GLN A 196 -7.42 -0.37 -22.01
N GLY A 197 -7.76 -0.69 -23.27
CA GLY A 197 -9.10 -0.52 -23.83
C GLY A 197 -9.42 0.91 -24.24
N PRO A 198 -10.69 1.20 -24.58
CA PRO A 198 -11.11 2.49 -25.14
C PRO A 198 -10.90 3.71 -24.21
N ARG A 199 -10.72 3.46 -22.92
CA ARG A 199 -10.52 4.50 -21.90
C ARG A 199 -9.08 4.52 -21.36
N ALA A 200 -8.12 3.91 -22.09
CA ALA A 200 -6.72 3.93 -21.69
C ALA A 200 -6.24 5.38 -21.48
N GLY A 201 -5.53 5.62 -20.36
CA GLY A 201 -5.10 6.97 -19.97
C GLY A 201 -6.16 7.78 -19.20
N LEU A 202 -7.26 7.17 -18.76
CA LEU A 202 -8.26 7.84 -17.93
C LEU A 202 -7.62 8.42 -16.66
N ILE A 203 -7.81 9.72 -16.47
CA ILE A 203 -7.51 10.45 -15.24
C ILE A 203 -8.77 11.24 -14.84
N ASN A 204 -9.26 11.07 -13.63
CA ASN A 204 -10.42 11.76 -13.09
C ASN A 204 -10.06 12.50 -11.80
N GLN A 205 -9.30 13.58 -11.95
CA GLN A 205 -8.80 14.37 -10.82
C GLN A 205 -9.89 14.79 -9.84
N ALA A 206 -11.06 15.18 -10.34
CA ALA A 206 -12.15 15.64 -9.48
C ALA A 206 -12.69 14.50 -8.58
N TRP A 207 -12.77 13.29 -9.12
CA TRP A 207 -13.17 12.12 -8.35
C TRP A 207 -12.06 11.71 -7.36
N ASP A 208 -10.80 11.71 -7.79
CA ASP A 208 -9.65 11.39 -6.96
C ASP A 208 -9.58 12.27 -5.72
N GLN A 209 -9.77 13.59 -5.88
CA GLN A 209 -9.80 14.53 -4.77
C GLN A 209 -10.95 14.24 -3.80
N ARG A 210 -12.16 13.96 -4.34
CA ARG A 210 -13.31 13.56 -3.49
C ARG A 210 -13.06 12.24 -2.77
N PHE A 211 -12.41 11.28 -3.42
CA PHE A 211 -12.06 10.01 -2.78
C PHE A 211 -11.13 10.23 -1.58
N ILE A 212 -10.08 11.04 -1.73
CA ILE A 212 -9.15 11.38 -0.64
C ILE A 212 -9.91 12.07 0.51
N GLU A 213 -10.77 13.06 0.23
CA GLU A 213 -11.56 13.72 1.26
C GLU A 213 -12.46 12.74 2.03
N ARG A 214 -13.14 11.86 1.32
CA ARG A 214 -14.01 10.86 1.93
C ARG A 214 -13.22 9.80 2.70
N LEU A 215 -12.03 9.43 2.24
CA LEU A 215 -11.15 8.50 2.96
C LEU A 215 -10.77 9.04 4.34
N ILE A 216 -10.52 10.34 4.43
CA ILE A 216 -10.19 11.02 5.68
C ILE A 216 -11.42 11.12 6.58
N ASN A 217 -12.53 11.66 6.07
CA ASN A 217 -13.67 12.14 6.86
C ASN A 217 -14.83 11.15 6.98
N GLU A 218 -15.00 10.25 5.99
CA GLU A 218 -16.16 9.36 5.88
C GLU A 218 -15.74 7.93 5.47
N PRO A 219 -14.69 7.33 6.07
CA PRO A 219 -14.10 6.09 5.57
C PRO A 219 -15.07 4.91 5.60
N GLU A 220 -15.95 4.82 6.59
CA GLU A 220 -16.95 3.75 6.66
C GLU A 220 -17.98 3.85 5.53
N ALA A 221 -18.49 5.04 5.25
CA ALA A 221 -19.41 5.28 4.14
C ALA A 221 -18.72 5.03 2.79
N LEU A 222 -17.46 5.48 2.64
CA LEU A 222 -16.65 5.25 1.46
C LEU A 222 -16.40 3.76 1.21
N SER A 223 -16.21 2.97 2.26
CA SER A 223 -15.95 1.53 2.16
C SER A 223 -17.10 0.73 1.51
N ARG A 224 -18.31 1.30 1.51
CA ARG A 224 -19.51 0.70 0.91
C ARG A 224 -19.65 1.01 -0.58
N MET A 225 -18.71 1.73 -1.18
CA MET A 225 -18.72 2.02 -2.62
C MET A 225 -18.65 0.72 -3.43
N PRO A 226 -19.57 0.49 -4.37
CA PRO A 226 -19.58 -0.73 -5.18
C PRO A 226 -18.45 -0.70 -6.21
N HIS A 227 -17.92 -1.87 -6.60
CA HIS A 227 -16.83 -2.00 -7.57
C HIS A 227 -17.10 -1.28 -8.90
N ILE A 228 -18.34 -1.33 -9.36
CA ILE A 228 -18.69 -0.67 -10.63
C ILE A 228 -18.44 0.86 -10.59
N GLU A 229 -18.51 1.46 -9.42
CA GLU A 229 -18.24 2.88 -9.28
C GLU A 229 -16.75 3.19 -9.40
N TYR A 230 -15.87 2.35 -8.84
CA TYR A 230 -14.41 2.45 -9.08
C TYR A 230 -14.11 2.32 -10.58
N VAL A 231 -14.65 1.29 -11.24
CA VAL A 231 -14.43 1.08 -12.68
C VAL A 231 -14.93 2.26 -13.50
N ARG A 232 -16.10 2.80 -13.17
CA ARG A 232 -16.71 3.92 -13.91
C ARG A 232 -15.91 5.21 -13.77
N GLU A 233 -15.53 5.55 -12.55
CA GLU A 233 -14.95 6.84 -12.20
C GLU A 233 -13.42 6.86 -12.18
N ALA A 234 -12.80 5.77 -11.72
CA ALA A 234 -11.36 5.68 -11.55
C ALA A 234 -10.66 4.78 -12.58
N GLY A 235 -11.42 4.05 -13.40
CA GLY A 235 -10.85 3.08 -14.34
C GLY A 235 -10.76 1.68 -13.77
N SER A 236 -10.42 0.70 -14.62
CA SER A 236 -10.35 -0.72 -14.24
C SER A 236 -9.36 -0.97 -13.11
N GLU A 237 -8.23 -0.30 -13.12
CA GLU A 237 -7.16 -0.43 -12.12
C GLU A 237 -7.42 0.42 -10.87
N GLY A 238 -8.36 1.38 -10.92
CA GLY A 238 -8.75 2.19 -9.75
C GLY A 238 -9.31 1.40 -8.57
N ILE A 239 -9.62 0.12 -8.75
CA ILE A 239 -10.01 -0.81 -7.67
C ILE A 239 -8.89 -0.99 -6.63
N GLU A 240 -7.64 -0.69 -6.95
CA GLU A 240 -6.51 -0.68 -6.01
C GLU A 240 -6.76 0.17 -4.78
N LEU A 241 -7.62 1.18 -4.88
CA LEU A 241 -7.96 2.08 -3.77
C LEU A 241 -8.66 1.39 -2.59
N VAL A 242 -9.11 0.14 -2.73
CA VAL A 242 -9.60 -0.66 -1.58
C VAL A 242 -8.48 -0.94 -0.58
N MET A 243 -7.22 -0.93 -1.01
CA MET A 243 -6.05 -1.07 -0.13
C MET A 243 -5.81 0.18 0.73
N TRP A 244 -6.20 1.37 0.23
CA TRP A 244 -6.20 2.59 1.03
C TRP A 244 -7.27 2.53 2.13
N LEU A 245 -8.41 1.89 1.86
CA LEU A 245 -9.44 1.63 2.87
C LEU A 245 -8.97 0.64 3.94
N PHE A 246 -8.17 -0.37 3.55
CA PHE A 246 -7.52 -1.25 4.52
C PHE A 246 -6.65 -0.44 5.50
N MET A 247 -5.73 0.37 4.98
CA MET A 247 -4.90 1.26 5.80
C MET A 247 -5.75 2.15 6.70
N ARG A 248 -6.79 2.79 6.15
CA ARG A 248 -7.65 3.69 6.94
C ARG A 248 -8.42 2.96 8.03
N GLY A 249 -8.86 1.73 7.80
CA GLY A 249 -9.48 0.85 8.80
C GLY A 249 -8.56 0.50 9.97
N ALA A 250 -7.25 0.46 9.74
CA ALA A 250 -6.26 0.21 10.77
C ALA A 250 -5.97 1.42 11.67
N LEU A 251 -6.43 2.62 11.30
CA LEU A 251 -6.25 3.83 12.10
C LEU A 251 -7.42 4.08 13.06
N ASN A 252 -7.24 5.01 13.98
CA ASN A 252 -8.30 5.52 14.84
C ASN A 252 -9.39 6.22 14.02
N ASP A 253 -10.58 6.43 14.63
CA ASP A 253 -11.65 7.15 13.97
C ASP A 253 -11.23 8.59 13.66
N ARG A 254 -10.55 9.24 14.61
CA ARG A 254 -9.95 10.57 14.43
C ARG A 254 -8.49 10.45 14.00
N VAL A 255 -8.17 11.15 12.92
CA VAL A 255 -6.83 11.19 12.36
C VAL A 255 -6.47 12.63 11.99
N ARG A 256 -5.19 12.96 12.11
CA ARG A 256 -4.63 14.23 11.64
C ARG A 256 -3.96 14.02 10.28
N THR A 257 -4.31 14.85 9.31
CA THR A 257 -3.60 14.88 8.04
C THR A 257 -2.27 15.60 8.21
N VAL A 258 -1.18 14.87 8.01
CA VAL A 258 0.20 15.38 8.09
C VAL A 258 0.69 15.89 6.75
N HIS A 259 0.37 15.17 5.68
CA HIS A 259 0.76 15.51 4.32
C HIS A 259 -0.25 14.99 3.33
N ARG A 260 -0.44 15.75 2.24
CA ARG A 260 -1.25 15.37 1.09
C ARG A 260 -0.57 15.86 -0.18
N PHE A 261 -0.44 14.96 -1.14
CA PHE A 261 0.14 15.26 -2.43
C PHE A 261 -0.64 14.55 -3.54
N TYR A 262 -0.75 15.20 -4.68
CA TYR A 262 -1.40 14.66 -5.88
C TYR A 262 -0.64 15.12 -7.11
N HIS A 263 -0.37 14.20 -8.04
CA HIS A 263 0.36 14.48 -9.26
C HIS A 263 -0.21 13.70 -10.45
N VAL A 264 -0.28 14.32 -11.61
CA VAL A 264 -0.70 13.71 -12.86
C VAL A 264 0.13 14.24 -14.03
N PRO A 265 0.47 13.35 -14.97
CA PRO A 265 0.49 11.91 -14.86
C PRO A 265 1.84 11.38 -14.40
N ALA A 266 1.84 10.17 -13.79
CA ALA A 266 3.02 9.32 -13.77
C ALA A 266 2.72 8.15 -14.69
N SER A 267 3.24 8.17 -15.92
CA SER A 267 2.77 7.30 -17.00
C SER A 267 1.25 7.54 -17.24
N ASN A 268 0.41 6.50 -17.19
CA ASN A 268 -1.04 6.60 -17.37
C ASN A 268 -1.81 6.64 -16.03
N THR A 269 -1.16 7.00 -14.94
CA THR A 269 -1.72 6.88 -13.59
C THR A 269 -1.70 8.22 -12.87
N ALA A 270 -2.78 8.57 -12.17
CA ALA A 270 -2.76 9.62 -11.18
C ALA A 270 -2.09 9.13 -9.89
N VAL A 271 -1.12 9.89 -9.41
CA VAL A 271 -0.41 9.60 -8.15
C VAL A 271 -1.07 10.36 -7.02
N GLY A 272 -1.59 9.62 -6.05
CA GLY A 272 -2.03 10.17 -4.77
C GLY A 272 -1.06 9.76 -3.66
N HIS A 273 -0.89 10.63 -2.69
CA HIS A 273 -0.08 10.37 -1.51
C HIS A 273 -0.65 11.10 -0.29
N LEU A 274 -0.80 10.38 0.81
CA LEU A 274 -1.39 10.90 2.04
C LEU A 274 -0.67 10.31 3.25
N ILE A 275 -0.42 11.14 4.26
CA ILE A 275 0.07 10.72 5.57
C ILE A 275 -0.97 11.14 6.61
N LEU A 276 -1.45 10.16 7.36
CA LEU A 276 -2.38 10.32 8.47
C LEU A 276 -1.73 9.84 9.76
N GLU A 277 -1.82 10.61 10.82
CA GLU A 277 -1.43 10.17 12.16
C GLU A 277 -2.66 9.96 13.03
N ASN A 278 -2.63 8.95 13.90
CA ASN A 278 -3.67 8.71 14.87
C ASN A 278 -3.75 9.88 15.87
N GLU A 279 -4.95 10.39 16.10
CA GLU A 279 -5.22 11.27 17.23
C GLU A 279 -5.67 10.43 18.44
N PRO A 280 -5.34 10.87 19.66
CA PRO A 280 -5.75 10.21 20.90
C PRO A 280 -7.27 10.02 21.03
#